data_9ffd3efc0fc21ea69dd7bc9847028055
#
_entry.id   9ffd3efc0fc21ea69dd7bc9847028055
#
_cell.length_a   1.000
_cell.length_b   1.000
_cell.length_c   1.000
_cell.angle_alpha   90.00
_cell.angle_beta   90.00
_cell.angle_gamma   90.00
#
_symmetry.space_group_name_H-M   'P 1'
#
loop_
_entity.id
_entity.type
_entity.pdbx_description
1 polymer ?
#
loop_
_entity_poly.entity_id
_entity_poly.type
_entity_poly.pdbx_seq_one_letter_code
_entity_poly.pdbx_strand_id
1 'polypeptide(L)'
;YDVRIQSVRWGSTPPNALEKDNPIHQEIDKRILRQPNLEKQPDLHLHIVIPNEFQPIAKVNVGMTAGIEHTIPPASWVEGCNRMDLNIFTSEFSRTSFQKIQFDKLDNKTKKVQGILKLEKPTDVLFEGADTNVYKETKEISEKLSQKFSKIKEDFCFLFVGHWLTGNLGEDRKDIGMMLKVFYTMFKNQKNPPALILKTSGAGFSIIDRNEMMKKINLVKDSMKDDKLPNVYLLHGDLSDEEMNQMYNHPKVKAHISFTHGEGFGRPMLEATFSGKPMIAPISTGQADFLNKEYTVQIPHQMTKVPASAFPKDYANPEAEWSTVNYGMAGKLMEDVYNNYDKYKLKAKKQMIVNRELFSHESMKQKLDEIISPLLANIPQPVELKLPSLKKEPKKLKLPKLKKG
;
A
#
# COMPACT_ATOMS: atom_id res chain seq x y z
N TYR A 1 -2.21 -17.81 19.23
CA TYR A 1 -1.52 -18.53 18.14
C TYR A 1 -0.02 -18.59 18.40
N ASP A 2 0.65 -19.73 18.02
CA ASP A 2 2.12 -19.79 17.93
C ASP A 2 2.53 -19.26 16.54
N VAL A 3 2.95 -18.00 16.49
CA VAL A 3 3.29 -17.30 15.24
C VAL A 3 4.79 -17.37 15.01
N ARG A 4 5.20 -17.80 13.83
CA ARG A 4 6.59 -17.75 13.33
C ARG A 4 6.63 -16.88 12.09
N ILE A 5 7.69 -16.10 11.95
CA ILE A 5 7.85 -15.15 10.85
C ILE A 5 9.07 -15.56 10.01
N GLN A 6 8.85 -15.83 8.76
CA GLN A 6 9.92 -15.99 7.78
C GLN A 6 10.05 -14.69 6.99
N SER A 7 11.21 -14.04 7.10
CA SER A 7 11.47 -12.82 6.33
C SER A 7 11.55 -13.14 4.84
N VAL A 8 10.86 -12.36 4.03
CA VAL A 8 10.97 -12.37 2.58
C VAL A 8 11.70 -11.11 2.13
N ARG A 9 12.40 -11.18 1.00
CA ARG A 9 13.10 -10.03 0.45
C ARG A 9 12.14 -9.18 -0.37
N TRP A 10 12.01 -7.90 -0.01
CA TRP A 10 11.23 -6.90 -0.76
C TRP A 10 12.14 -6.03 -1.62
N GLY A 11 12.54 -6.53 -2.77
CA GLY A 11 13.41 -5.82 -3.69
C GLY A 11 14.69 -5.31 -3.03
N SER A 12 14.94 -4.00 -3.07
CA SER A 12 16.07 -3.32 -2.45
C SER A 12 15.77 -2.71 -1.07
N THR A 13 14.57 -2.92 -0.52
CA THR A 13 14.19 -2.38 0.78
C THR A 13 15.09 -2.95 1.89
N PRO A 14 15.76 -2.11 2.70
CA PRO A 14 16.61 -2.59 3.77
C PRO A 14 15.78 -3.18 4.91
N PRO A 15 16.26 -4.26 5.57
CA PRO A 15 15.55 -4.90 6.70
C PRO A 15 15.80 -4.12 8.01
N ASN A 16 15.40 -2.87 8.09
CA ASN A 16 15.64 -1.95 9.21
C ASN A 16 14.35 -1.39 9.85
N ALA A 17 13.20 -1.99 9.57
CA ALA A 17 11.91 -1.52 10.10
C ALA A 17 11.73 -1.79 11.61
N LEU A 18 12.49 -2.74 12.19
CA LEU A 18 12.36 -3.08 13.61
C LEU A 18 13.36 -2.29 14.46
N GLU A 19 12.83 -1.49 15.37
CA GLU A 19 13.60 -0.71 16.34
C GLU A 19 13.89 -1.56 17.58
N LYS A 20 15.16 -1.62 18.00
CA LYS A 20 15.60 -2.48 19.11
C LYS A 20 14.99 -2.13 20.46
N ASP A 21 14.68 -0.87 20.68
CA ASP A 21 14.16 -0.36 21.95
C ASP A 21 12.61 -0.36 22.01
N ASN A 22 11.92 -0.74 20.93
CA ASN A 22 10.48 -0.83 20.89
C ASN A 22 10.02 -2.23 21.38
N PRO A 23 9.23 -2.34 22.47
CA PRO A 23 8.79 -3.62 23.02
C PRO A 23 8.00 -4.48 22.01
N ILE A 24 7.17 -3.85 21.16
CA ILE A 24 6.39 -4.57 20.13
C ILE A 24 7.33 -5.15 19.08
N HIS A 25 8.33 -4.36 18.64
CA HIS A 25 9.31 -4.82 17.66
C HIS A 25 10.20 -5.94 18.22
N GLN A 26 10.53 -5.93 19.52
CA GLN A 26 11.22 -7.04 20.18
C GLN A 26 10.38 -8.33 20.16
N GLU A 27 9.07 -8.23 20.38
CA GLU A 27 8.17 -9.40 20.30
C GLU A 27 8.07 -9.96 18.87
N ILE A 28 8.12 -9.09 17.86
CA ILE A 28 8.20 -9.51 16.45
C ILE A 28 9.55 -10.22 16.19
N ASP A 29 10.67 -9.62 16.59
CA ASP A 29 12.02 -10.19 16.37
C ASP A 29 12.18 -11.59 16.98
N LYS A 30 11.62 -11.84 18.15
CA LYS A 30 11.63 -13.17 18.80
C LYS A 30 10.93 -14.25 17.95
N ARG A 31 10.00 -13.88 17.09
CA ARG A 31 9.23 -14.77 16.22
C ARG A 31 9.89 -15.01 14.87
N ILE A 32 10.88 -14.20 14.51
CA ILE A 32 11.60 -14.33 13.24
C ILE A 32 12.43 -15.62 13.25
N LEU A 33 12.21 -16.46 12.26
CA LEU A 33 12.99 -17.66 12.03
C LEU A 33 14.41 -17.29 11.60
N ARG A 34 15.41 -17.79 12.33
CA ARG A 34 16.84 -17.62 11.98
C ARG A 34 17.26 -18.55 10.84
N GLN A 35 16.51 -19.63 10.63
CA GLN A 35 16.68 -20.57 9.52
C GLN A 35 15.30 -20.91 8.93
N PRO A 36 15.18 -21.15 7.64
CA PRO A 36 13.88 -21.36 6.97
C PRO A 36 13.25 -22.73 7.26
N ASN A 37 13.85 -23.54 8.10
CA ASN A 37 13.38 -24.90 8.39
C ASN A 37 12.35 -24.87 9.52
N LEU A 38 11.18 -25.45 9.26
CA LEU A 38 10.15 -25.73 10.25
C LEU A 38 10.22 -27.20 10.67
N GLU A 39 10.11 -27.49 11.98
CA GLU A 39 10.10 -28.85 12.51
C GLU A 39 8.87 -29.65 12.09
N LYS A 40 7.75 -28.93 11.83
CA LYS A 40 6.49 -29.52 11.38
C LYS A 40 5.79 -28.61 10.38
N GLN A 41 4.92 -29.17 9.56
CA GLN A 41 4.06 -28.41 8.66
C GLN A 41 3.18 -27.45 9.47
N PRO A 42 3.15 -26.14 9.17
CA PRO A 42 2.28 -25.20 9.87
C PRO A 42 0.81 -25.46 9.56
N ASP A 43 -0.05 -25.09 10.49
CA ASP A 43 -1.49 -25.19 10.29
C ASP A 43 -1.98 -24.14 9.29
N LEU A 44 -1.47 -22.91 9.40
CA LEU A 44 -1.77 -21.81 8.50
C LEU A 44 -0.50 -21.09 8.05
N HIS A 45 -0.43 -20.76 6.77
CA HIS A 45 0.59 -19.90 6.17
C HIS A 45 -0.06 -18.66 5.58
N LEU A 46 0.26 -17.49 6.13
CA LEU A 46 -0.08 -16.20 5.52
C LEU A 46 1.14 -15.71 4.74
N HIS A 47 1.06 -15.77 3.42
CA HIS A 47 2.16 -15.36 2.53
C HIS A 47 1.90 -13.98 1.97
N ILE A 48 2.68 -12.99 2.43
CA ILE A 48 2.52 -11.57 2.08
C ILE A 48 3.60 -11.20 1.06
N VAL A 49 3.28 -11.31 -0.23
CA VAL A 49 4.16 -11.03 -1.37
C VAL A 49 3.34 -10.71 -2.63
N ILE A 50 3.99 -10.50 -3.78
CA ILE A 50 3.29 -10.44 -5.07
C ILE A 50 2.78 -11.84 -5.46
N PRO A 51 1.59 -11.96 -6.07
CA PRO A 51 0.90 -13.24 -6.20
C PRO A 51 1.64 -14.33 -7.00
N ASN A 52 2.46 -13.96 -7.99
CA ASN A 52 3.26 -14.96 -8.74
C ASN A 52 4.28 -15.69 -7.84
N GLU A 53 4.63 -15.14 -6.68
CA GLU A 53 5.54 -15.74 -5.69
C GLU A 53 4.81 -16.56 -4.63
N PHE A 54 3.49 -16.62 -4.61
CA PHE A 54 2.75 -17.40 -3.62
C PHE A 54 3.13 -18.88 -3.62
N GLN A 55 3.42 -19.42 -2.43
CA GLN A 55 3.83 -20.81 -2.21
C GLN A 55 2.94 -21.46 -1.14
N PRO A 56 2.23 -22.55 -1.46
CA PRO A 56 1.46 -23.30 -0.47
C PRO A 56 2.40 -24.25 0.31
N ILE A 57 2.60 -24.00 1.60
CA ILE A 57 3.48 -24.81 2.47
C ILE A 57 2.77 -25.34 3.72
N ALA A 58 1.61 -24.80 4.05
CA ALA A 58 0.83 -25.17 5.24
C ALA A 58 -0.36 -26.07 4.88
N LYS A 59 -1.12 -26.49 5.90
CA LYS A 59 -2.41 -27.16 5.69
C LYS A 59 -3.44 -26.22 5.07
N VAL A 60 -3.43 -24.94 5.48
CA VAL A 60 -4.24 -23.85 4.89
C VAL A 60 -3.29 -22.72 4.47
N ASN A 61 -3.42 -22.25 3.24
CA ASN A 61 -2.52 -21.26 2.65
C ASN A 61 -3.30 -20.02 2.22
N VAL A 62 -2.96 -18.89 2.80
CA VAL A 62 -3.57 -17.58 2.53
C VAL A 62 -2.56 -16.69 1.84
N GLY A 63 -2.87 -16.27 0.62
CA GLY A 63 -2.08 -15.27 -0.11
C GLY A 63 -2.57 -13.87 0.20
N MET A 64 -1.67 -12.94 0.57
CA MET A 64 -1.99 -11.54 0.74
C MET A 64 -1.08 -10.68 -0.13
N THR A 65 -1.67 -9.74 -0.86
CA THR A 65 -0.93 -8.83 -1.74
C THR A 65 -1.36 -7.38 -1.53
N ALA A 66 -0.41 -6.45 -1.77
CA ALA A 66 -0.65 -5.00 -1.68
C ALA A 66 -1.63 -4.47 -2.75
N GLY A 67 -2.18 -5.35 -3.58
CA GLY A 67 -3.17 -4.98 -4.58
C GLY A 67 -2.55 -4.57 -5.91
N ILE A 68 -3.35 -3.87 -6.70
CA ILE A 68 -3.00 -3.43 -8.04
C ILE A 68 -3.57 -2.02 -8.28
N GLU A 69 -2.89 -1.25 -9.11
CA GLU A 69 -3.22 0.16 -9.38
C GLU A 69 -4.02 0.37 -10.67
N HIS A 70 -4.28 -0.70 -11.42
CA HIS A 70 -5.00 -0.69 -12.70
C HIS A 70 -5.94 -1.90 -12.83
N THR A 71 -6.75 -1.96 -13.88
CA THR A 71 -7.87 -2.90 -13.97
C THR A 71 -7.50 -4.35 -14.29
N ILE A 72 -6.31 -4.63 -14.83
CA ILE A 72 -5.96 -5.96 -15.34
C ILE A 72 -4.65 -6.47 -14.69
N PRO A 73 -4.73 -7.35 -13.68
CA PRO A 73 -3.54 -7.97 -13.10
C PRO A 73 -2.83 -8.85 -14.12
N PRO A 74 -1.51 -9.09 -13.98
CA PRO A 74 -0.79 -10.06 -14.80
C PRO A 74 -1.39 -11.47 -14.70
N ALA A 75 -1.40 -12.23 -15.79
CA ALA A 75 -1.92 -13.60 -15.79
C ALA A 75 -1.21 -14.50 -14.76
N SER A 76 0.12 -14.36 -14.63
CA SER A 76 0.92 -15.07 -13.62
C SER A 76 0.48 -14.80 -12.18
N TRP A 77 -0.10 -13.63 -11.91
CA TRP A 77 -0.63 -13.30 -10.59
C TRP A 77 -1.96 -14.04 -10.33
N VAL A 78 -2.81 -14.19 -11.34
CA VAL A 78 -4.03 -15.00 -11.24
C VAL A 78 -3.68 -16.47 -11.01
N GLU A 79 -2.67 -16.99 -11.71
CA GLU A 79 -2.14 -18.35 -11.47
C GLU A 79 -1.61 -18.50 -10.04
N GLY A 80 -0.91 -17.49 -9.53
CA GLY A 80 -0.42 -17.47 -8.17
C GLY A 80 -1.54 -17.53 -7.13
N CYS A 81 -2.56 -16.69 -7.31
CA CYS A 81 -3.74 -16.70 -6.46
C CYS A 81 -4.45 -18.06 -6.45
N ASN A 82 -4.50 -18.75 -7.59
CA ASN A 82 -5.15 -20.07 -7.68
C ASN A 82 -4.36 -21.20 -6.97
N ARG A 83 -3.12 -20.96 -6.52
CA ARG A 83 -2.37 -21.90 -5.66
C ARG A 83 -2.76 -21.83 -4.19
N MET A 84 -3.42 -20.76 -3.77
CA MET A 84 -3.78 -20.52 -2.37
C MET A 84 -5.21 -20.98 -2.07
N ASP A 85 -5.53 -21.20 -0.79
CA ASP A 85 -6.88 -21.56 -0.37
C ASP A 85 -7.78 -20.33 -0.21
N LEU A 86 -7.20 -19.19 0.16
CA LEU A 86 -7.84 -17.88 0.22
C LEU A 86 -6.86 -16.81 -0.26
N ASN A 87 -7.39 -15.77 -0.91
CA ASN A 87 -6.61 -14.59 -1.30
C ASN A 87 -7.16 -13.34 -0.63
N ILE A 88 -6.29 -12.56 0.00
CA ILE A 88 -6.61 -11.30 0.66
C ILE A 88 -6.03 -10.15 -0.17
N PHE A 89 -6.87 -9.18 -0.49
CA PHE A 89 -6.49 -7.95 -1.18
C PHE A 89 -6.62 -6.76 -0.23
N THR A 90 -5.84 -5.71 -0.46
CA THR A 90 -5.85 -4.51 0.40
C THR A 90 -7.04 -3.59 0.13
N SER A 91 -7.76 -3.79 -0.98
CA SER A 91 -8.92 -2.97 -1.35
C SER A 91 -9.94 -3.75 -2.17
N GLU A 92 -11.18 -3.24 -2.14
CA GLU A 92 -12.26 -3.75 -2.97
C GLU A 92 -11.98 -3.61 -4.47
N PHE A 93 -11.29 -2.53 -4.87
CA PHE A 93 -10.86 -2.34 -6.25
C PHE A 93 -9.92 -3.47 -6.71
N SER A 94 -8.89 -3.77 -5.92
CA SER A 94 -7.95 -4.85 -6.23
C SER A 94 -8.66 -6.19 -6.30
N ARG A 95 -9.50 -6.53 -5.30
CA ARG A 95 -10.29 -7.75 -5.29
C ARG A 95 -11.14 -7.90 -6.56
N THR A 96 -11.88 -6.85 -6.90
CA THR A 96 -12.77 -6.84 -8.06
C THR A 96 -12.00 -6.97 -9.38
N SER A 97 -10.82 -6.34 -9.50
CA SER A 97 -9.96 -6.45 -10.68
C SER A 97 -9.52 -7.89 -10.93
N PHE A 98 -9.12 -8.61 -9.87
CA PHE A 98 -8.77 -10.03 -9.99
C PHE A 98 -9.96 -10.94 -10.26
N GLN A 99 -11.14 -10.66 -9.70
CA GLN A 99 -12.33 -11.47 -9.89
C GLN A 99 -12.92 -11.36 -11.29
N LYS A 100 -12.81 -10.19 -11.92
CA LYS A 100 -13.41 -9.92 -13.23
C LYS A 100 -12.56 -10.37 -14.41
N ILE A 101 -11.24 -10.52 -14.24
CA ILE A 101 -10.35 -10.82 -15.37
C ILE A 101 -10.43 -12.26 -15.78
N GLN A 102 -10.31 -12.47 -17.09
CA GLN A 102 -10.18 -13.79 -17.70
C GLN A 102 -9.13 -13.72 -18.81
N PHE A 103 -8.31 -14.75 -18.91
CA PHE A 103 -7.30 -14.89 -19.95
C PHE A 103 -7.48 -16.22 -20.69
N ASP A 104 -7.28 -16.22 -22.00
CA ASP A 104 -7.21 -17.44 -22.76
C ASP A 104 -5.92 -18.21 -22.45
N LYS A 105 -6.05 -19.48 -22.04
CA LYS A 105 -4.92 -20.40 -21.94
C LYS A 105 -4.60 -20.93 -23.32
N LEU A 106 -3.50 -20.50 -23.91
CA LEU A 106 -3.07 -20.94 -25.23
C LEU A 106 -2.15 -22.15 -25.12
N ASP A 107 -2.36 -23.14 -25.99
CA ASP A 107 -1.38 -24.19 -26.20
C ASP A 107 -0.08 -23.61 -26.76
N ASN A 108 1.04 -23.95 -26.15
CA ASN A 108 2.33 -23.37 -26.50
C ASN A 108 2.77 -23.64 -27.93
N LYS A 109 2.36 -24.80 -28.51
CA LYS A 109 2.75 -25.26 -29.86
C LYS A 109 1.73 -24.82 -30.92
N THR A 110 0.45 -25.08 -30.66
CA THR A 110 -0.62 -24.86 -31.65
C THR A 110 -1.24 -23.48 -31.58
N LYS A 111 -0.97 -22.71 -30.50
CA LYS A 111 -1.59 -21.39 -30.19
C LYS A 111 -3.13 -21.44 -30.13
N LYS A 112 -3.73 -22.63 -30.05
CA LYS A 112 -5.17 -22.79 -29.87
C LYS A 112 -5.55 -22.58 -28.39
N VAL A 113 -6.72 -21.99 -28.16
CA VAL A 113 -7.29 -21.85 -26.82
C VAL A 113 -7.62 -23.23 -26.27
N GLN A 114 -7.03 -23.58 -25.12
CA GLN A 114 -7.27 -24.85 -24.41
C GLN A 114 -8.18 -24.66 -23.18
N GLY A 115 -8.42 -23.44 -22.77
CA GLY A 115 -9.24 -23.13 -21.59
C GLY A 115 -9.14 -21.66 -21.21
N ILE A 116 -9.76 -21.33 -20.07
CA ILE A 116 -9.77 -19.97 -19.52
C ILE A 116 -9.02 -19.97 -18.18
N LEU A 117 -8.13 -19.01 -18.00
CA LEU A 117 -7.53 -18.68 -16.71
C LEU A 117 -8.36 -17.57 -16.07
N LYS A 118 -8.92 -17.83 -14.91
CA LYS A 118 -9.62 -16.87 -14.06
C LYS A 118 -9.30 -17.16 -12.59
N LEU A 119 -9.63 -16.25 -11.70
CA LEU A 119 -9.53 -16.49 -10.27
C LEU A 119 -10.66 -17.45 -9.84
N GLU A 120 -10.27 -18.62 -9.30
CA GLU A 120 -11.18 -19.69 -8.88
C GLU A 120 -11.28 -19.83 -7.36
N LYS A 121 -10.37 -19.18 -6.64
CA LYS A 121 -10.26 -19.29 -5.19
C LYS A 121 -11.02 -18.18 -4.47
N PRO A 122 -11.48 -18.45 -3.21
CA PRO A 122 -12.11 -17.45 -2.37
C PRO A 122 -11.24 -16.20 -2.19
N THR A 123 -11.92 -15.08 -1.98
CA THR A 123 -11.24 -13.78 -1.77
C THR A 123 -11.87 -13.02 -0.63
N ASP A 124 -11.06 -12.23 0.06
CA ASP A 124 -11.52 -11.25 1.05
C ASP A 124 -10.71 -9.94 0.90
N VAL A 125 -11.14 -8.90 1.62
CA VAL A 125 -10.44 -7.62 1.69
C VAL A 125 -9.97 -7.38 3.12
N LEU A 126 -8.67 -7.09 3.27
CA LEU A 126 -8.08 -6.58 4.49
C LEU A 126 -7.36 -5.28 4.17
N PHE A 127 -7.95 -4.17 4.56
CA PHE A 127 -7.38 -2.84 4.34
C PHE A 127 -6.05 -2.64 5.10
N GLU A 128 -5.25 -1.67 4.66
CA GLU A 128 -4.03 -1.26 5.35
C GLU A 128 -4.39 -0.27 6.47
N GLY A 129 -4.56 -0.78 7.69
CA GLY A 129 -4.85 0.07 8.85
C GLY A 129 -3.70 1.03 9.17
N ALA A 130 -4.02 2.14 9.84
CA ALA A 130 -3.03 3.07 10.35
C ALA A 130 -3.04 3.11 11.90
N ASP A 131 -1.86 3.34 12.49
CA ASP A 131 -1.73 3.47 13.95
C ASP A 131 -2.35 4.80 14.42
N THR A 132 -3.50 4.71 15.08
CA THR A 132 -4.20 5.89 15.62
C THR A 132 -3.55 6.51 16.85
N ASN A 133 -2.52 5.86 17.42
CA ASN A 133 -1.70 6.45 18.49
C ASN A 133 -0.67 7.41 17.89
N VAL A 134 -0.17 7.12 16.71
CA VAL A 134 0.77 7.94 15.95
C VAL A 134 0.04 8.95 15.08
N TYR A 135 -0.82 8.47 14.17
CA TYR A 135 -1.56 9.32 13.23
C TYR A 135 -2.83 9.89 13.86
N LYS A 136 -2.76 11.15 14.24
CA LYS A 136 -3.83 11.91 14.93
C LYS A 136 -3.62 13.40 14.79
N GLU A 137 -4.61 14.18 15.16
CA GLU A 137 -4.42 15.61 15.33
C GLU A 137 -3.37 15.89 16.39
N THR A 138 -2.39 16.72 16.07
CA THR A 138 -1.37 17.19 17.00
C THR A 138 -0.98 18.64 16.72
N LYS A 139 -0.54 19.33 17.76
CA LYS A 139 0.12 20.65 17.68
C LYS A 139 1.63 20.54 17.87
N GLU A 140 2.11 19.36 18.23
CA GLU A 140 3.52 19.09 18.43
C GLU A 140 4.25 19.07 17.09
N ILE A 141 5.32 19.85 16.98
CA ILE A 141 6.19 19.90 15.80
C ILE A 141 7.62 19.82 16.30
N SER A 142 8.35 18.82 15.84
CA SER A 142 9.77 18.66 16.19
C SER A 142 10.60 19.85 15.71
N GLU A 143 11.68 20.15 16.40
CA GLU A 143 12.59 21.23 16.02
C GLU A 143 13.11 21.05 14.60
N LYS A 144 13.50 19.83 14.25
CA LYS A 144 13.95 19.46 12.90
C LYS A 144 12.92 19.82 11.81
N LEU A 145 11.65 19.51 12.05
CA LEU A 145 10.57 19.80 11.11
C LEU A 145 10.25 21.31 11.09
N SER A 146 10.24 21.95 12.26
CA SER A 146 10.07 23.39 12.40
C SER A 146 11.12 24.18 11.61
N GLN A 147 12.39 23.79 11.70
CA GLN A 147 13.48 24.40 10.92
C GLN A 147 13.30 24.21 9.40
N LYS A 148 12.77 23.06 8.94
CA LYS A 148 12.46 22.85 7.51
C LYS A 148 11.33 23.77 7.05
N PHE A 149 10.26 23.87 7.85
CA PHE A 149 9.08 24.69 7.52
C PHE A 149 9.29 26.19 7.71
N SER A 150 10.28 26.64 8.49
CA SER A 150 10.63 28.07 8.60
C SER A 150 11.08 28.69 7.27
N LYS A 151 11.58 27.87 6.35
CA LYS A 151 11.99 28.28 5.00
C LYS A 151 10.81 28.47 4.03
N ILE A 152 9.62 27.98 4.39
CA ILE A 152 8.39 28.15 3.61
C ILE A 152 7.77 29.49 4.00
N LYS A 153 7.53 30.35 3.04
CA LYS A 153 7.03 31.73 3.29
C LYS A 153 5.52 31.77 3.48
N GLU A 154 4.81 30.93 2.74
CA GLU A 154 3.36 30.91 2.67
C GLU A 154 2.74 30.26 3.89
N ASP A 155 1.57 30.78 4.30
CA ASP A 155 0.76 30.24 5.40
C ASP A 155 -0.30 29.24 4.92
N PHE A 156 -0.49 29.13 3.62
CA PHE A 156 -1.34 28.14 2.98
C PHE A 156 -0.52 27.28 2.03
N CYS A 157 -0.34 26.01 2.40
CA CYS A 157 0.34 25.03 1.56
C CYS A 157 -0.56 23.83 1.29
N PHE A 158 -0.61 23.41 0.03
CA PHE A 158 -1.02 22.07 -0.35
C PHE A 158 0.13 21.10 -0.08
N LEU A 159 -0.16 19.88 0.34
CA LEU A 159 0.84 18.83 0.58
C LEU A 159 0.51 17.59 -0.25
N PHE A 160 1.48 17.16 -1.05
CA PHE A 160 1.51 15.85 -1.68
C PHE A 160 2.52 14.93 -0.98
N VAL A 161 2.16 13.66 -0.81
CA VAL A 161 3.03 12.60 -0.28
C VAL A 161 2.99 11.38 -1.21
N GLY A 162 4.15 10.96 -1.69
CA GLY A 162 4.29 9.77 -2.53
C GLY A 162 5.57 9.75 -3.35
N HIS A 163 5.87 8.60 -3.96
CA HIS A 163 7.04 8.46 -4.84
C HIS A 163 6.75 8.98 -6.24
N TRP A 164 7.73 9.66 -6.83
CA TRP A 164 7.71 10.09 -8.23
C TRP A 164 8.58 9.14 -9.06
N LEU A 165 8.00 8.05 -9.48
CA LEU A 165 8.68 6.99 -10.20
C LEU A 165 8.80 7.28 -11.71
N THR A 166 8.81 6.23 -12.53
CA THR A 166 8.91 6.29 -13.99
C THR A 166 7.61 6.80 -14.62
N GLY A 167 7.72 7.28 -15.85
CA GLY A 167 6.63 7.82 -16.65
C GLY A 167 6.98 9.19 -17.22
N ASN A 168 6.46 9.49 -18.41
CA ASN A 168 6.50 10.85 -18.98
C ASN A 168 5.55 11.78 -18.21
N LEU A 169 5.46 13.03 -18.64
CA LEU A 169 4.51 14.00 -18.05
C LEU A 169 3.07 13.52 -18.23
N GLY A 170 2.36 13.30 -17.13
CA GLY A 170 0.99 12.75 -17.13
C GLY A 170 0.91 11.22 -17.26
N GLU A 171 2.05 10.53 -17.23
CA GLU A 171 2.13 9.07 -17.38
C GLU A 171 2.77 8.38 -16.16
N ASP A 172 3.27 9.13 -15.17
CA ASP A 172 3.69 8.56 -13.90
C ASP A 172 2.48 8.24 -13.01
N ARG A 173 2.50 7.10 -12.32
CA ARG A 173 1.34 6.61 -11.56
C ARG A 173 0.74 7.62 -10.57
N LYS A 174 1.55 8.47 -9.97
CA LYS A 174 1.07 9.50 -9.03
C LYS A 174 0.69 10.82 -9.69
N ASP A 175 0.96 10.96 -11.00
CA ASP A 175 0.66 12.14 -11.83
C ASP A 175 1.17 13.47 -11.24
N ILE A 176 2.37 13.40 -10.66
CA ILE A 176 2.97 14.55 -9.95
C ILE A 176 3.31 15.66 -10.92
N GLY A 177 3.77 15.31 -12.11
CA GLY A 177 4.12 16.30 -13.14
C GLY A 177 2.94 17.14 -13.57
N MET A 178 1.79 16.53 -13.84
CA MET A 178 0.57 17.26 -14.21
C MET A 178 -0.04 17.98 -13.01
N MET A 179 0.00 17.41 -11.81
CA MET A 179 -0.41 18.09 -10.59
C MET A 179 0.37 19.41 -10.40
N LEU A 180 1.67 19.36 -10.60
CA LEU A 180 2.55 20.54 -10.53
C LEU A 180 2.20 21.56 -11.62
N LYS A 181 1.96 21.12 -12.86
CA LYS A 181 1.57 21.97 -13.97
C LYS A 181 0.21 22.65 -13.73
N VAL A 182 -0.77 21.90 -13.23
CA VAL A 182 -2.09 22.44 -12.85
C VAL A 182 -1.96 23.47 -11.73
N PHE A 183 -1.15 23.19 -10.69
CA PHE A 183 -0.89 24.12 -9.61
C PHE A 183 -0.28 25.44 -10.13
N TYR A 184 0.75 25.38 -10.95
CA TYR A 184 1.34 26.57 -11.57
C TYR A 184 0.31 27.34 -12.41
N THR A 185 -0.46 26.64 -13.23
CA THR A 185 -1.46 27.28 -14.11
C THR A 185 -2.52 28.04 -13.33
N MET A 186 -3.00 27.48 -12.22
CA MET A 186 -4.07 28.08 -11.40
C MET A 186 -3.60 29.27 -10.56
N PHE A 187 -2.37 29.21 -10.04
CA PHE A 187 -1.90 30.20 -9.08
C PHE A 187 -0.82 31.15 -9.62
N LYS A 188 -0.49 31.06 -10.92
CA LYS A 188 0.44 32.01 -11.56
C LYS A 188 -0.10 33.44 -11.53
N ASN A 189 0.79 34.39 -11.44
CA ASN A 189 0.51 35.84 -11.49
C ASN A 189 -0.37 36.36 -10.34
N GLN A 190 -0.69 35.53 -9.35
CA GLN A 190 -1.39 35.98 -8.15
C GLN A 190 -0.46 36.77 -7.22
N LYS A 191 -1.02 37.73 -6.48
CA LYS A 191 -0.28 38.56 -5.52
C LYS A 191 0.18 37.75 -4.31
N ASN A 192 -0.71 36.92 -3.77
CA ASN A 192 -0.48 36.05 -2.61
C ASN A 192 -0.90 34.62 -2.97
N PRO A 193 -0.11 33.87 -3.74
CA PRO A 193 -0.48 32.50 -4.08
C PRO A 193 -0.22 31.56 -2.89
N PRO A 194 -0.91 30.41 -2.81
CA PRO A 194 -0.52 29.33 -1.92
C PRO A 194 0.79 28.71 -2.38
N ALA A 195 1.38 27.82 -1.56
CA ALA A 195 2.50 26.97 -1.97
C ALA A 195 2.07 25.52 -2.16
N LEU A 196 2.91 24.76 -2.86
CA LEU A 196 2.81 23.30 -2.93
C LEU A 196 4.06 22.67 -2.30
N ILE A 197 3.86 21.77 -1.35
CA ILE A 197 4.91 20.97 -0.74
C ILE A 197 4.85 19.57 -1.34
N LEU A 198 5.96 19.12 -1.91
CA LEU A 198 6.14 17.77 -2.42
C LEU A 198 7.01 16.97 -1.45
N LYS A 199 6.41 16.11 -0.63
CA LYS A 199 7.13 15.07 0.12
C LYS A 199 7.27 13.87 -0.82
N THR A 200 8.34 13.88 -1.58
CA THR A 200 8.56 12.90 -2.64
C THR A 200 10.03 12.49 -2.78
N SER A 201 10.22 11.32 -3.35
CA SER A 201 11.50 10.76 -3.79
C SER A 201 11.24 9.84 -4.98
N GLY A 202 12.30 9.42 -5.66
CA GLY A 202 12.24 8.28 -6.57
C GLY A 202 12.26 6.96 -5.79
N ALA A 203 13.25 6.14 -6.02
CA ALA A 203 13.41 4.86 -5.31
C ALA A 203 14.32 4.94 -4.07
N GLY A 204 14.79 6.12 -3.67
CA GLY A 204 15.73 6.27 -2.57
C GLY A 204 15.78 7.68 -1.98
N PHE A 205 16.76 7.93 -1.09
CA PHE A 205 16.91 9.20 -0.40
C PHE A 205 18.32 9.80 -0.59
N SER A 206 19.02 9.39 -1.65
CA SER A 206 20.35 9.90 -1.97
C SER A 206 20.31 11.33 -2.51
N ILE A 207 21.47 11.99 -2.54
CA ILE A 207 21.64 13.31 -3.18
C ILE A 207 21.32 13.23 -4.68
N ILE A 208 21.64 12.10 -5.33
CA ILE A 208 21.35 11.87 -6.75
C ILE A 208 19.83 11.85 -6.96
N ASP A 209 19.11 11.07 -6.17
CA ASP A 209 17.65 11.00 -6.21
C ASP A 209 17.01 12.39 -6.00
N ARG A 210 17.50 13.14 -5.00
CA ARG A 210 17.05 14.53 -4.77
C ARG A 210 17.26 15.42 -5.99
N ASN A 211 18.41 15.32 -6.63
CA ASN A 211 18.73 16.13 -7.81
C ASN A 211 17.84 15.75 -9.00
N GLU A 212 17.50 14.48 -9.16
CA GLU A 212 16.54 14.04 -10.17
C GLU A 212 15.14 14.59 -9.91
N MET A 213 14.67 14.58 -8.65
CA MET A 213 13.40 15.23 -8.31
C MET A 213 13.41 16.72 -8.62
N MET A 214 14.48 17.43 -8.27
CA MET A 214 14.65 18.86 -8.61
C MET A 214 14.66 19.09 -10.12
N LYS A 215 15.31 18.21 -10.90
CA LYS A 215 15.31 18.28 -12.37
C LYS A 215 13.89 18.14 -12.93
N LYS A 216 13.12 17.17 -12.46
CA LYS A 216 11.72 16.97 -12.87
C LYS A 216 10.86 18.22 -12.55
N ILE A 217 11.00 18.79 -11.35
CA ILE A 217 10.30 20.03 -10.94
C ILE A 217 10.66 21.18 -11.88
N ASN A 218 11.95 21.37 -12.15
CA ASN A 218 12.42 22.46 -13.02
C ASN A 218 11.94 22.30 -14.46
N LEU A 219 11.91 21.09 -15.02
CA LEU A 219 11.35 20.84 -16.34
C LEU A 219 9.89 21.31 -16.48
N VAL A 220 9.07 21.04 -15.47
CA VAL A 220 7.68 21.53 -15.48
C VAL A 220 7.64 23.05 -15.31
N LYS A 221 8.44 23.60 -14.39
CA LYS A 221 8.53 25.04 -14.14
C LYS A 221 8.95 25.80 -15.40
N ASP A 222 10.00 25.34 -16.08
CA ASP A 222 10.55 25.99 -17.28
C ASP A 222 9.56 25.94 -18.47
N SER A 223 8.67 24.93 -18.50
CA SER A 223 7.60 24.86 -19.49
C SER A 223 6.54 25.96 -19.38
N MET A 224 6.47 26.65 -18.23
CA MET A 224 5.52 27.74 -17.97
C MET A 224 6.01 29.11 -18.48
N LYS A 225 7.24 29.19 -18.99
CA LYS A 225 7.89 30.41 -19.53
C LYS A 225 7.90 31.58 -18.52
N ASP A 226 7.57 32.79 -18.97
CA ASP A 226 7.76 34.06 -18.24
C ASP A 226 6.71 34.37 -17.16
N ASP A 227 5.87 33.43 -16.77
CA ASP A 227 4.86 33.62 -15.72
C ASP A 227 5.50 33.77 -14.33
N LYS A 228 4.94 34.64 -13.49
CA LYS A 228 5.26 34.67 -12.06
C LYS A 228 4.58 33.47 -11.36
N LEU A 229 5.38 32.46 -11.06
CA LEU A 229 4.90 31.19 -10.53
C LEU A 229 4.85 31.17 -9.01
N PRO A 230 3.86 30.44 -8.41
CA PRO A 230 3.84 30.15 -6.98
C PRO A 230 5.02 29.27 -6.56
N ASN A 231 5.36 29.28 -5.28
CA ASN A 231 6.46 28.47 -4.76
C ASN A 231 6.09 27.00 -4.65
N VAL A 232 7.07 26.14 -4.98
CA VAL A 232 7.03 24.70 -4.78
C VAL A 232 8.23 24.29 -3.94
N TYR A 233 7.98 23.53 -2.90
CA TYR A 233 9.02 23.08 -1.96
C TYR A 233 9.16 21.56 -1.99
N LEU A 234 10.39 21.08 -2.17
CA LEU A 234 10.71 19.67 -2.10
C LEU A 234 11.15 19.30 -0.68
N LEU A 235 10.39 18.41 -0.03
CA LEU A 235 10.80 17.73 1.19
C LEU A 235 11.29 16.32 0.82
N HIS A 236 12.60 16.23 0.59
CA HIS A 236 13.28 14.98 0.29
C HIS A 236 13.92 14.38 1.55
N GLY A 237 14.01 13.08 1.62
CA GLY A 237 14.57 12.34 2.76
C GLY A 237 13.51 11.60 3.55
N ASP A 238 13.98 10.73 4.44
CA ASP A 238 13.12 9.93 5.31
C ASP A 238 12.63 10.71 6.52
N LEU A 239 11.42 10.39 6.97
CA LEU A 239 10.78 10.90 8.18
C LEU A 239 10.22 9.69 8.96
N SER A 240 10.30 9.73 10.28
CA SER A 240 9.59 8.74 11.11
C SER A 240 8.07 8.92 10.98
N ASP A 241 7.31 7.94 11.44
CA ASP A 241 5.85 8.01 11.43
C ASP A 241 5.33 9.21 12.23
N GLU A 242 5.96 9.53 13.37
CA GLU A 242 5.65 10.72 14.16
C GLU A 242 5.98 12.00 13.40
N GLU A 243 7.14 12.08 12.75
CA GLU A 243 7.51 13.23 11.90
C GLU A 243 6.55 13.37 10.71
N MET A 244 6.10 12.25 10.12
CA MET A 244 5.07 12.24 9.06
C MET A 244 3.75 12.80 9.60
N ASN A 245 3.29 12.33 10.76
CA ASN A 245 2.08 12.87 11.39
C ASN A 245 2.20 14.36 11.70
N GLN A 246 3.34 14.79 12.24
CA GLN A 246 3.61 16.21 12.51
C GLN A 246 3.60 17.06 11.24
N MET A 247 4.14 16.53 10.12
CA MET A 247 4.09 17.18 8.82
C MET A 247 2.65 17.32 8.30
N TYR A 248 1.84 16.26 8.39
CA TYR A 248 0.41 16.33 8.02
C TYR A 248 -0.34 17.40 8.84
N ASN A 249 0.01 17.54 10.13
CA ASN A 249 -0.63 18.49 11.05
C ASN A 249 -0.02 19.90 11.02
N HIS A 250 1.13 20.10 10.35
CA HIS A 250 1.83 21.39 10.42
C HIS A 250 0.90 22.57 10.06
N PRO A 251 0.90 23.69 10.81
CA PRO A 251 -0.03 24.81 10.64
C PRO A 251 -0.08 25.41 9.23
N LYS A 252 1.06 25.37 8.50
CA LYS A 252 1.15 25.85 7.10
C LYS A 252 0.53 24.88 6.10
N VAL A 253 0.48 23.58 6.40
CA VAL A 253 -0.23 22.58 5.57
C VAL A 253 -1.72 22.74 5.81
N LYS A 254 -2.48 23.13 4.78
CA LYS A 254 -3.92 23.35 4.89
C LYS A 254 -4.72 22.25 4.21
N ALA A 255 -4.24 21.70 3.11
CA ALA A 255 -4.92 20.62 2.40
C ALA A 255 -3.92 19.60 1.85
N HIS A 256 -4.36 18.36 1.75
CA HIS A 256 -3.63 17.29 1.09
C HIS A 256 -4.15 17.11 -0.33
N ILE A 257 -3.26 16.75 -1.25
CA ILE A 257 -3.62 16.63 -2.67
C ILE A 257 -2.96 15.40 -3.29
N SER A 258 -3.70 14.70 -4.15
CA SER A 258 -3.19 13.62 -4.99
C SER A 258 -3.93 13.57 -6.31
N PHE A 259 -3.20 13.40 -7.42
CA PHE A 259 -3.78 13.17 -8.75
C PHE A 259 -3.60 11.71 -9.18
N THR A 260 -3.26 10.85 -8.25
CA THR A 260 -2.92 9.46 -8.54
C THR A 260 -3.84 8.80 -9.57
N HIS A 261 -3.23 8.14 -10.52
CA HIS A 261 -3.94 7.30 -11.49
C HIS A 261 -4.47 6.01 -10.86
N GLY A 262 -3.79 5.50 -9.81
CA GLY A 262 -4.20 4.30 -9.11
C GLY A 262 -3.40 4.01 -7.84
N GLU A 263 -4.10 3.40 -6.90
CA GLU A 263 -3.56 2.90 -5.63
C GLU A 263 -4.04 1.47 -5.38
N GLY A 264 -3.16 0.63 -4.85
CA GLY A 264 -3.59 -0.64 -4.27
C GLY A 264 -4.52 -0.41 -3.06
N PHE A 265 -4.12 0.52 -2.19
CA PHE A 265 -4.94 1.03 -1.09
C PHE A 265 -4.84 2.56 -0.96
N GLY A 266 -3.63 3.10 -0.82
CA GLY A 266 -3.39 4.54 -0.71
C GLY A 266 -3.11 5.00 0.72
N ARG A 267 -2.32 4.23 1.48
CA ARG A 267 -1.99 4.48 2.88
C ARG A 267 -1.57 5.92 3.21
N PRO A 268 -0.69 6.62 2.45
CA PRO A 268 -0.35 8.02 2.75
C PRO A 268 -1.56 8.97 2.73
N MET A 269 -2.57 8.70 1.90
CA MET A 269 -3.82 9.49 1.90
C MET A 269 -4.68 9.17 3.12
N LEU A 270 -4.78 7.90 3.52
CA LEU A 270 -5.47 7.53 4.76
C LEU A 270 -4.85 8.24 5.98
N GLU A 271 -3.55 8.14 6.17
CA GLU A 271 -2.78 8.79 7.24
C GLU A 271 -3.01 10.30 7.26
N ALA A 272 -2.98 10.95 6.08
CA ALA A 272 -3.22 12.37 5.94
C ALA A 272 -4.63 12.78 6.39
N THR A 273 -5.66 11.94 6.15
CA THR A 273 -7.04 12.23 6.60
C THR A 273 -7.15 12.33 8.12
N PHE A 274 -6.27 11.65 8.88
CA PHE A 274 -6.27 11.69 10.35
C PHE A 274 -5.84 13.04 10.95
N SER A 275 -5.29 13.94 10.12
CA SER A 275 -5.03 15.33 10.49
C SER A 275 -6.30 16.21 10.52
N GLY A 276 -7.43 15.71 10.01
CA GLY A 276 -8.67 16.48 9.89
C GLY A 276 -8.60 17.65 8.92
N LYS A 277 -7.68 17.59 7.95
CA LYS A 277 -7.52 18.59 6.88
C LYS A 277 -8.09 18.07 5.55
N PRO A 278 -8.56 18.96 4.66
CA PRO A 278 -9.14 18.57 3.38
C PRO A 278 -8.21 17.69 2.56
N MET A 279 -8.77 16.63 1.98
CA MET A 279 -8.14 15.79 0.97
C MET A 279 -8.75 16.10 -0.39
N ILE A 280 -7.91 16.45 -1.38
CA ILE A 280 -8.28 16.71 -2.77
C ILE A 280 -7.76 15.54 -3.60
N ALA A 281 -8.61 14.63 -4.03
CA ALA A 281 -8.19 13.40 -4.72
C ALA A 281 -9.31 12.81 -5.58
N PRO A 282 -8.99 11.96 -6.59
CA PRO A 282 -9.99 11.10 -7.22
C PRO A 282 -10.43 10.01 -6.24
N ILE A 283 -11.71 9.65 -6.26
CA ILE A 283 -12.25 8.51 -5.53
C ILE A 283 -12.49 7.40 -6.55
N SER A 284 -11.46 6.61 -6.84
CA SER A 284 -11.45 5.68 -7.98
C SER A 284 -11.00 4.27 -7.64
N THR A 285 -9.73 4.09 -7.35
CA THR A 285 -9.10 2.78 -7.10
C THR A 285 -9.07 2.46 -5.60
N GLY A 286 -8.01 1.91 -5.05
CA GLY A 286 -7.97 1.48 -3.65
C GLY A 286 -8.35 2.54 -2.61
N GLN A 287 -8.05 3.82 -2.86
CA GLN A 287 -8.45 4.90 -1.95
C GLN A 287 -9.96 5.15 -1.89
N ALA A 288 -10.74 4.57 -2.80
CA ALA A 288 -12.20 4.66 -2.77
C ALA A 288 -12.82 3.97 -1.53
N ASP A 289 -12.10 3.04 -0.92
CA ASP A 289 -12.58 2.32 0.26
C ASP A 289 -12.68 3.21 1.50
N PHE A 290 -11.81 4.23 1.62
CA PHE A 290 -11.78 5.12 2.79
C PHE A 290 -12.07 6.59 2.47
N LEU A 291 -12.04 7.04 1.22
CA LEU A 291 -12.40 8.41 0.85
C LEU A 291 -13.92 8.53 0.62
N ASN A 292 -14.60 9.17 1.56
CA ASN A 292 -16.04 9.40 1.44
C ASN A 292 -16.35 10.57 0.50
N LYS A 293 -17.28 10.37 -0.44
CA LYS A 293 -17.69 11.38 -1.44
C LYS A 293 -18.25 12.67 -0.83
N GLU A 294 -18.86 12.59 0.35
CA GLU A 294 -19.43 13.76 1.02
C GLU A 294 -18.38 14.62 1.72
N TYR A 295 -17.26 13.99 2.15
CA TYR A 295 -16.25 14.61 3.01
C TYR A 295 -14.97 14.96 2.27
N THR A 296 -14.67 14.22 1.19
CA THR A 296 -13.50 14.44 0.34
C THR A 296 -13.79 15.50 -0.73
N VAL A 297 -12.80 16.31 -1.08
CA VAL A 297 -12.85 17.16 -2.27
C VAL A 297 -12.58 16.29 -3.49
N GLN A 298 -13.64 15.67 -3.99
CA GLN A 298 -13.51 14.70 -5.07
C GLN A 298 -13.17 15.37 -6.39
N ILE A 299 -12.04 14.99 -7.00
CA ILE A 299 -11.69 15.37 -8.37
C ILE A 299 -12.43 14.44 -9.35
N PRO A 300 -13.21 14.97 -10.30
CA PRO A 300 -13.78 14.15 -11.37
C PRO A 300 -12.67 13.46 -12.18
N HIS A 301 -12.90 12.21 -12.55
CA HIS A 301 -11.94 11.38 -13.28
C HIS A 301 -12.64 10.53 -14.33
N GLN A 302 -11.87 9.97 -15.23
CA GLN A 302 -12.27 8.94 -16.19
C GLN A 302 -11.25 7.83 -16.26
N MET A 303 -11.67 6.65 -16.68
CA MET A 303 -10.74 5.52 -16.94
C MET A 303 -10.07 5.75 -18.29
N THR A 304 -8.75 5.60 -18.33
CA THR A 304 -7.91 5.73 -19.54
C THR A 304 -6.92 4.57 -19.61
N LYS A 305 -6.47 4.24 -20.82
CA LYS A 305 -5.46 3.20 -21.01
C LYS A 305 -4.17 3.54 -20.27
N VAL A 306 -3.57 2.52 -19.65
CA VAL A 306 -2.28 2.64 -18.99
C VAL A 306 -1.17 2.84 -20.02
N PRO A 307 -0.41 3.95 -19.98
CA PRO A 307 0.69 4.17 -20.90
C PRO A 307 1.82 3.15 -20.70
N ALA A 308 2.46 2.72 -21.78
CA ALA A 308 3.57 1.78 -21.72
C ALA A 308 4.78 2.28 -20.92
N SER A 309 4.93 3.61 -20.77
CA SER A 309 6.00 4.24 -19.99
C SER A 309 5.77 4.19 -18.46
N ALA A 310 4.55 3.89 -18.02
CA ALA A 310 4.15 3.95 -16.62
C ALA A 310 4.76 2.85 -15.74
N PHE A 311 4.99 1.69 -16.32
CA PHE A 311 5.46 0.49 -15.63
C PHE A 311 6.58 -0.20 -16.40
N PRO A 312 7.37 -1.06 -15.74
CA PRO A 312 8.31 -1.95 -16.44
C PRO A 312 7.60 -2.78 -17.52
N LYS A 313 8.35 -3.12 -18.55
CA LYS A 313 7.86 -3.97 -19.64
C LYS A 313 7.23 -5.25 -19.08
N ASP A 314 6.12 -5.67 -19.66
CA ASP A 314 5.36 -6.87 -19.31
C ASP A 314 4.66 -6.85 -17.93
N TYR A 315 4.70 -5.73 -17.20
CA TYR A 315 3.96 -5.58 -15.94
C TYR A 315 2.49 -5.23 -16.17
N ALA A 316 2.22 -4.22 -17.00
CA ALA A 316 0.85 -3.81 -17.31
C ALA A 316 0.38 -4.38 -18.64
N ASN A 317 -0.84 -4.93 -18.65
CA ASN A 317 -1.50 -5.32 -19.90
C ASN A 317 -1.83 -4.06 -20.72
N PRO A 318 -1.60 -4.04 -22.06
CA PRO A 318 -1.95 -2.89 -22.91
C PRO A 318 -3.42 -2.48 -22.86
N GLU A 319 -4.30 -3.41 -22.51
CA GLU A 319 -5.74 -3.14 -22.35
C GLU A 319 -6.12 -2.65 -20.95
N ALA A 320 -5.17 -2.62 -20.02
CA ALA A 320 -5.42 -2.13 -18.67
C ALA A 320 -5.78 -0.66 -18.67
N GLU A 321 -6.65 -0.28 -17.73
CA GLU A 321 -7.06 1.08 -17.53
C GLU A 321 -6.77 1.52 -16.10
N TRP A 322 -6.54 2.80 -15.93
CA TRP A 322 -6.41 3.49 -14.67
C TRP A 322 -7.20 4.80 -14.65
N SER A 323 -7.31 5.42 -13.49
CA SER A 323 -8.01 6.68 -13.34
C SER A 323 -7.15 7.86 -13.82
N THR A 324 -7.73 8.75 -14.64
CA THR A 324 -7.11 10.03 -15.01
C THR A 324 -8.03 11.17 -14.61
N VAL A 325 -7.53 12.11 -13.81
CA VAL A 325 -8.32 13.23 -13.29
C VAL A 325 -8.63 14.26 -14.38
N ASN A 326 -9.74 14.97 -14.22
CA ASN A 326 -10.00 16.16 -15.00
C ASN A 326 -9.14 17.33 -14.48
N TYR A 327 -8.04 17.63 -15.17
CA TYR A 327 -7.07 18.65 -14.74
C TYR A 327 -7.67 20.05 -14.59
N GLY A 328 -8.60 20.43 -15.47
CA GLY A 328 -9.28 21.72 -15.38
C GLY A 328 -10.14 21.84 -14.13
N MET A 329 -10.88 20.79 -13.80
CA MET A 329 -11.67 20.74 -12.57
C MET A 329 -10.78 20.62 -11.33
N ALA A 330 -9.69 19.88 -11.41
CA ALA A 330 -8.73 19.77 -10.30
C ALA A 330 -8.18 21.14 -9.91
N GLY A 331 -7.77 21.95 -10.88
CA GLY A 331 -7.32 23.31 -10.63
C GLY A 331 -8.39 24.19 -9.96
N LYS A 332 -9.61 24.17 -10.46
CA LYS A 332 -10.74 24.92 -9.86
C LYS A 332 -11.04 24.47 -8.44
N LEU A 333 -10.96 23.18 -8.14
CA LEU A 333 -11.15 22.65 -6.78
C LEU A 333 -10.03 23.09 -5.84
N MET A 334 -8.78 23.12 -6.31
CA MET A 334 -7.67 23.68 -5.53
C MET A 334 -7.92 25.15 -5.18
N GLU A 335 -8.33 25.96 -6.15
CA GLU A 335 -8.66 27.36 -5.94
C GLU A 335 -9.85 27.55 -4.99
N ASP A 336 -10.90 26.74 -5.12
CA ASP A 336 -12.06 26.80 -4.22
C ASP A 336 -11.69 26.41 -2.79
N VAL A 337 -10.85 25.37 -2.59
CA VAL A 337 -10.35 25.01 -1.26
C VAL A 337 -9.48 26.11 -0.67
N TYR A 338 -8.66 26.77 -1.47
CA TYR A 338 -7.83 27.90 -1.03
C TYR A 338 -8.68 29.07 -0.56
N ASN A 339 -9.72 29.43 -1.32
CA ASN A 339 -10.58 30.58 -1.03
C ASN A 339 -11.63 30.30 0.06
N ASN A 340 -12.08 29.05 0.22
CA ASN A 340 -13.18 28.65 1.09
C ASN A 340 -12.78 27.57 2.09
N TYR A 341 -11.56 27.62 2.64
CA TYR A 341 -10.92 26.59 3.45
C TYR A 341 -11.80 26.05 4.58
N ASP A 342 -12.45 26.92 5.37
CA ASP A 342 -13.19 26.51 6.57
C ASP A 342 -14.38 25.59 6.24
N LYS A 343 -15.05 25.80 5.11
CA LYS A 343 -16.11 24.92 4.59
C LYS A 343 -15.60 23.49 4.39
N TYR A 344 -14.43 23.35 3.81
CA TYR A 344 -13.82 22.04 3.53
C TYR A 344 -13.21 21.39 4.78
N LYS A 345 -12.67 22.19 5.68
CA LYS A 345 -12.14 21.72 6.97
C LYS A 345 -13.21 21.04 7.83
N LEU A 346 -14.44 21.57 7.86
CA LEU A 346 -15.55 20.95 8.58
C LEU A 346 -15.89 19.55 8.04
N LYS A 347 -15.86 19.38 6.72
CA LYS A 347 -16.06 18.06 6.08
C LYS A 347 -14.91 17.10 6.38
N ALA A 348 -13.68 17.59 6.29
CA ALA A 348 -12.48 16.79 6.57
C ALA A 348 -12.44 16.25 8.01
N LYS A 349 -12.96 17.00 8.98
CA LYS A 349 -13.12 16.52 10.37
C LYS A 349 -14.04 15.29 10.46
N LYS A 350 -15.12 15.27 9.69
CA LYS A 350 -16.00 14.10 9.62
C LYS A 350 -15.29 12.90 8.98
N GLN A 351 -14.54 13.13 7.90
CA GLN A 351 -13.71 12.10 7.27
C GLN A 351 -12.70 11.50 8.27
N MET A 352 -12.02 12.35 9.03
CA MET A 352 -11.09 11.93 10.07
C MET A 352 -11.75 11.01 11.09
N ILE A 353 -12.92 11.38 11.63
CA ILE A 353 -13.64 10.59 12.64
C ILE A 353 -13.96 9.20 12.10
N VAL A 354 -14.56 9.13 10.91
CA VAL A 354 -14.95 7.89 10.25
C VAL A 354 -13.72 7.01 9.98
N ASN A 355 -12.65 7.58 9.43
CA ASN A 355 -11.46 6.82 9.09
C ASN A 355 -10.70 6.31 10.30
N ARG A 356 -10.65 7.07 11.39
CA ARG A 356 -10.03 6.62 12.64
C ARG A 356 -10.75 5.44 13.28
N GLU A 357 -12.07 5.38 13.12
CA GLU A 357 -12.89 4.27 13.60
C GLU A 357 -12.73 3.03 12.72
N LEU A 358 -12.88 3.18 11.41
CA LEU A 358 -12.99 2.05 10.48
C LEU A 358 -11.65 1.52 9.97
N PHE A 359 -10.59 2.36 9.91
CA PHE A 359 -9.31 2.02 9.27
C PHE A 359 -8.12 2.12 10.23
N SER A 360 -8.34 1.85 11.52
CA SER A 360 -7.30 1.72 12.52
C SER A 360 -6.60 0.36 12.46
N HIS A 361 -5.42 0.23 13.08
CA HIS A 361 -4.78 -1.08 13.31
C HIS A 361 -5.67 -2.04 14.10
N GLU A 362 -6.45 -1.53 15.07
CA GLU A 362 -7.36 -2.38 15.85
C GLU A 362 -8.51 -2.91 14.99
N SER A 363 -9.11 -2.08 14.14
CA SER A 363 -10.14 -2.51 13.20
C SER A 363 -9.59 -3.49 12.16
N MET A 364 -8.35 -3.27 11.69
CA MET A 364 -7.64 -4.19 10.79
C MET A 364 -7.40 -5.55 11.45
N LYS A 365 -6.94 -5.57 12.70
CA LYS A 365 -6.73 -6.79 13.48
C LYS A 365 -8.03 -7.58 13.66
N GLN A 366 -9.11 -6.88 14.01
CA GLN A 366 -10.44 -7.47 14.16
C GLN A 366 -10.92 -8.10 12.84
N LYS A 367 -10.76 -7.38 11.72
CA LYS A 367 -11.10 -7.90 10.40
C LYS A 367 -10.24 -9.10 10.00
N LEU A 368 -8.95 -9.10 10.32
CA LEU A 368 -8.06 -10.24 10.08
C LEU A 368 -8.52 -11.48 10.89
N ASP A 369 -8.91 -11.29 12.15
CA ASP A 369 -9.43 -12.37 13.00
C ASP A 369 -10.72 -12.97 12.42
N GLU A 370 -11.64 -12.13 11.92
CA GLU A 370 -12.86 -12.56 11.24
C GLU A 370 -12.57 -13.43 10.01
N ILE A 371 -11.52 -13.08 9.25
CA ILE A 371 -11.12 -13.82 8.04
C ILE A 371 -10.44 -15.14 8.39
N ILE A 372 -9.54 -15.16 9.37
CA ILE A 372 -8.67 -16.31 9.65
C ILE A 372 -9.32 -17.33 10.57
N SER A 373 -10.09 -16.92 11.58
CA SER A 373 -10.64 -17.81 12.58
C SER A 373 -11.50 -18.95 12.01
N PRO A 374 -12.36 -18.73 11.01
CA PRO A 374 -13.12 -19.82 10.38
C PRO A 374 -12.24 -20.84 9.65
N LEU A 375 -11.10 -20.39 9.08
CA LEU A 375 -10.16 -21.29 8.41
C LEU A 375 -9.47 -22.22 9.40
N LEU A 376 -9.06 -21.68 10.55
CA LEU A 376 -8.40 -22.45 11.62
C LEU A 376 -9.33 -23.42 12.31
N ALA A 377 -10.59 -23.06 12.49
CA ALA A 377 -11.61 -23.93 13.11
C ALA A 377 -11.84 -25.22 12.30
N ASN A 378 -11.61 -25.21 11.00
CA ASN A 378 -11.77 -26.36 10.12
C ASN A 378 -10.53 -27.26 10.01
N ILE A 379 -9.42 -26.90 10.66
CA ILE A 379 -8.20 -27.72 10.63
C ILE A 379 -8.39 -28.93 11.57
N PRO A 380 -8.22 -30.18 11.08
CA PRO A 380 -8.32 -31.37 11.92
C PRO A 380 -7.32 -31.31 13.06
N GLN A 381 -7.79 -31.40 14.30
CA GLN A 381 -6.92 -31.50 15.47
C GLN A 381 -6.18 -32.84 15.46
N PRO A 382 -4.90 -32.88 15.89
CA PRO A 382 -4.19 -34.14 16.02
C PRO A 382 -4.93 -35.05 16.99
N VAL A 383 -5.38 -36.20 16.51
CA VAL A 383 -5.92 -37.24 17.39
C VAL A 383 -4.72 -37.90 18.08
N GLU A 384 -4.60 -37.77 19.38
CA GLU A 384 -3.64 -38.58 20.14
C GLU A 384 -4.01 -40.05 19.95
N LEU A 385 -3.30 -40.73 19.07
CA LEU A 385 -3.36 -42.18 18.97
C LEU A 385 -2.76 -42.78 20.25
N LYS A 386 -3.59 -43.14 21.21
CA LYS A 386 -3.19 -43.99 22.31
C LYS A 386 -2.87 -45.39 21.74
N LEU A 387 -1.64 -45.57 21.30
CA LEU A 387 -1.18 -46.89 20.90
C LEU A 387 -1.30 -47.82 22.12
N PRO A 388 -1.93 -49.02 21.96
CA PRO A 388 -1.95 -49.99 23.03
C PRO A 388 -0.50 -50.34 23.42
N SER A 389 -0.15 -50.24 24.69
CA SER A 389 1.14 -50.69 25.17
C SER A 389 1.29 -52.19 24.89
N LEU A 390 2.13 -52.52 23.92
CA LEU A 390 2.51 -53.91 23.69
C LEU A 390 3.35 -54.37 24.89
N LYS A 391 2.69 -54.92 25.90
CA LYS A 391 3.36 -55.75 26.90
C LYS A 391 3.86 -57.04 26.22
N LYS A 392 4.97 -56.95 25.52
CA LYS A 392 5.76 -58.14 25.19
C LYS A 392 6.87 -58.24 26.20
N GLU A 393 6.63 -59.04 27.22
CA GLU A 393 7.78 -59.59 27.96
C GLU A 393 8.68 -60.36 26.97
N PRO A 394 9.98 -60.11 26.94
CA PRO A 394 10.86 -60.88 26.09
C PRO A 394 10.86 -62.32 26.59
N LYS A 395 10.30 -63.24 25.78
CA LYS A 395 10.51 -64.68 26.05
C LYS A 395 12.02 -64.97 26.06
N LYS A 396 12.53 -65.29 27.23
CA LYS A 396 13.92 -65.78 27.35
C LYS A 396 14.13 -67.02 26.48
N LEU A 397 14.81 -66.84 25.36
CA LEU A 397 15.26 -67.95 24.52
C LEU A 397 16.23 -68.82 25.32
N LYS A 398 15.83 -70.05 25.64
CA LYS A 398 16.75 -71.06 26.17
C LYS A 398 17.60 -71.56 25.00
N LEU A 399 18.88 -71.21 25.04
CA LEU A 399 19.85 -71.75 24.11
C LEU A 399 20.07 -73.25 24.39
N PRO A 400 20.19 -74.13 23.36
CA PRO A 400 20.46 -75.52 23.51
C PRO A 400 21.87 -75.74 24.13
N LYS A 401 22.00 -76.66 25.10
CA LYS A 401 23.30 -77.01 25.65
C LYS A 401 24.18 -77.77 24.62
N LEU A 402 25.33 -77.21 24.31
CA LEU A 402 26.34 -77.88 23.52
C LEU A 402 26.72 -79.26 24.22
N LYS A 403 26.54 -80.38 23.53
CA LYS A 403 27.10 -81.66 23.93
C LYS A 403 28.59 -81.62 23.66
N LYS A 404 29.38 -81.81 24.74
CA LYS A 404 30.81 -82.07 24.61
C LYS A 404 30.98 -83.48 24.05
N GLY A 405 31.65 -83.58 22.91
CA GLY A 405 32.25 -84.81 22.41
C GLY A 405 33.63 -84.95 22.92
#